data_be6b6bd1d33e1d54440a955eb95bbc8d
#
_entry.id   be6b6bd1d33e1d54440a955eb95bbc8d
#
_cell.length_a   1.000
_cell.length_b   1.000
_cell.length_c   1.000
_cell.angle_alpha   90.00
_cell.angle_beta   90.00
_cell.angle_gamma   90.00
#
_symmetry.space_group_name_H-M   'P 1'
#
loop_
_entity.id
_entity.type
_entity.pdbx_description
1 polymer ?
#
loop_
_entity_poly.entity_id
_entity_poly.type
_entity_poly.pdbx_seq_one_letter_code
_entity_poly.pdbx_strand_id
1 'polypeptide(L)'
;MSILIKNGRIITADADYEADVYIEGETIAAIGKALDYPADTVLDARGKLVIPGGIDPHVHLDMPFMGTFSSDNYETGTLAALHGGTTTVIDFVLQTQGKSLYDALNAWRSRSDGNCYGDYSFHMAVTDYNSETKKEIRKMVEDEGITSFKTFMAYKGALMIDDKQMVPLMEEVKKCGGMVTVHATNGDMIDYLIGKHKSEGKLSPLYHYLSQPEITESEATNRFADLAYYTGVTSYVVHMTCEGALNHVRRVQSRNQKVYAETCIQYLILDASLYEKDFEGAKWVMSPPLRQKKDQESLWAGINQGCVQVVATDHCPFMWEQKKMGEKDFSKIPNGHPAIENRMELLFSEGVNKGRISLNKFVEVTSANPARIFGMFPRKGCISVGSDADIVIFDPDREHTISAATHHMRVDYSAYEGWKLKGKCQTVLLRGKVAVDDGNVQIHKGYGQYIKRNKVSPIN
;
A
#
# COMPACT_ATOMS: atom_id res chain seq x y z
N MET A 1 1.65 -28.86 -12.44
CA MET A 1 2.74 -28.05 -13.02
C MET A 1 3.76 -27.84 -11.92
N SER A 2 5.03 -28.10 -12.23
CA SER A 2 6.13 -27.98 -11.30
C SER A 2 7.19 -27.01 -11.84
N ILE A 3 7.79 -26.21 -10.95
CA ILE A 3 8.85 -25.26 -11.29
C ILE A 3 10.03 -25.47 -10.33
N LEU A 4 11.23 -25.49 -10.88
CA LEU A 4 12.47 -25.51 -10.09
C LEU A 4 13.26 -24.22 -10.37
N ILE A 5 13.34 -23.36 -9.35
CA ILE A 5 14.20 -22.16 -9.38
C ILE A 5 15.57 -22.58 -8.86
N LYS A 6 16.62 -22.41 -9.67
CA LYS A 6 17.98 -22.83 -9.33
C LYS A 6 18.93 -21.64 -9.13
N ASN A 7 19.95 -21.89 -8.30
CA ASN A 7 21.09 -20.98 -8.12
C ASN A 7 20.73 -19.58 -7.59
N GLY A 8 19.56 -19.42 -6.95
CA GLY A 8 19.11 -18.13 -6.45
C GLY A 8 19.69 -17.77 -5.07
N ARG A 9 19.90 -16.47 -4.83
CA ARG A 9 20.12 -15.95 -3.49
C ARG A 9 18.78 -15.59 -2.87
N ILE A 10 18.33 -16.42 -1.93
CA ILE A 10 17.04 -16.24 -1.25
C ILE A 10 17.18 -15.18 -0.17
N ILE A 11 16.34 -14.14 -0.26
CA ILE A 11 16.25 -13.09 0.76
C ILE A 11 14.85 -13.14 1.37
N THR A 12 14.80 -13.34 2.68
CA THR A 12 13.59 -13.21 3.51
C THR A 12 13.76 -12.06 4.50
N ALA A 13 12.76 -11.76 5.32
CA ALA A 13 12.87 -10.74 6.36
C ALA A 13 14.00 -11.02 7.38
N ASP A 14 14.36 -12.29 7.57
CA ASP A 14 15.24 -12.78 8.63
C ASP A 14 16.37 -13.67 8.14
N ALA A 15 16.47 -13.98 6.84
CA ALA A 15 17.51 -14.84 6.28
C ALA A 15 18.01 -14.35 4.91
N ASP A 16 19.28 -14.71 4.59
CA ASP A 16 19.98 -14.40 3.34
C ASP A 16 20.93 -15.56 3.04
N TYR A 17 20.60 -16.39 2.04
CA TYR A 17 21.33 -17.61 1.72
C TYR A 17 21.11 -18.09 0.29
N GLU A 18 22.02 -18.89 -0.24
CA GLU A 18 21.89 -19.53 -1.55
C GLU A 18 21.18 -20.89 -1.44
N ALA A 19 20.11 -21.06 -2.23
CA ALA A 19 19.39 -22.33 -2.37
C ALA A 19 18.55 -22.35 -3.64
N ASP A 20 18.09 -23.59 -3.99
CA ASP A 20 17.07 -23.81 -5.00
C ASP A 20 15.69 -23.87 -4.33
N VAL A 21 14.64 -23.55 -5.08
CA VAL A 21 13.24 -23.62 -4.64
C VAL A 21 12.46 -24.51 -5.60
N TYR A 22 11.88 -25.59 -5.09
CA TYR A 22 10.98 -26.45 -5.84
C TYR A 22 9.53 -26.13 -5.51
N ILE A 23 8.75 -25.93 -6.56
CA ILE A 23 7.34 -25.56 -6.50
C ILE A 23 6.52 -26.68 -7.14
N GLU A 24 5.48 -27.12 -6.44
CA GLU A 24 4.52 -28.09 -6.94
C GLU A 24 3.10 -27.52 -6.83
N GLY A 25 2.41 -27.42 -7.96
CA GLY A 25 1.11 -26.75 -8.00
C GLY A 25 1.21 -25.26 -7.62
N GLU A 26 0.51 -24.86 -6.58
CA GLU A 26 0.45 -23.45 -6.14
C GLU A 26 1.42 -23.13 -4.98
N THR A 27 2.13 -24.15 -4.44
CA THR A 27 2.89 -23.99 -3.19
C THR A 27 4.37 -24.35 -3.33
N ILE A 28 5.18 -23.80 -2.44
CA ILE A 28 6.59 -24.18 -2.30
C ILE A 28 6.66 -25.57 -1.64
N ALA A 29 7.21 -26.54 -2.34
CA ALA A 29 7.28 -27.93 -1.88
C ALA A 29 8.63 -28.27 -1.20
N ALA A 30 9.73 -27.69 -1.69
CA ALA A 30 11.05 -27.89 -1.10
C ALA A 30 11.97 -26.67 -1.28
N ILE A 31 12.90 -26.49 -0.33
CA ILE A 31 13.98 -25.51 -0.41
C ILE A 31 15.26 -26.23 0.02
N GLY A 32 16.32 -26.13 -0.78
CA GLY A 32 17.59 -26.80 -0.46
C GLY A 32 18.67 -26.50 -1.49
N LYS A 33 19.89 -26.97 -1.22
CA LYS A 33 21.01 -26.84 -2.16
C LYS A 33 21.00 -28.00 -3.14
N ALA A 34 21.25 -27.69 -4.42
CA ALA A 34 21.40 -28.68 -5.51
C ALA A 34 20.21 -29.65 -5.60
N LEU A 35 18.98 -29.11 -5.53
CA LEU A 35 17.78 -29.92 -5.67
C LEU A 35 17.76 -30.59 -7.06
N ASP A 36 17.44 -31.89 -7.10
CA ASP A 36 17.33 -32.69 -8.32
C ASP A 36 15.92 -33.29 -8.43
N TYR A 37 14.93 -32.39 -8.46
CA TYR A 37 13.54 -32.78 -8.69
C TYR A 37 13.19 -32.62 -10.17
N PRO A 38 12.45 -33.57 -10.78
CA PRO A 38 11.90 -33.38 -12.12
C PRO A 38 10.91 -32.21 -12.09
N ALA A 39 11.07 -31.28 -13.00
CA ALA A 39 10.23 -30.10 -13.10
C ALA A 39 9.82 -29.82 -14.55
N ASP A 40 8.58 -29.36 -14.73
CA ASP A 40 8.07 -28.96 -16.05
C ASP A 40 8.81 -27.73 -16.59
N THR A 41 9.28 -26.86 -15.67
CA THR A 41 10.03 -25.65 -16.00
C THR A 41 11.20 -25.47 -15.02
N VAL A 42 12.35 -25.10 -15.53
CA VAL A 42 13.54 -24.73 -14.73
C VAL A 42 13.87 -23.27 -14.98
N LEU A 43 13.94 -22.48 -13.92
CA LEU A 43 14.33 -21.07 -13.97
C LEU A 43 15.72 -20.91 -13.34
N ASP A 44 16.69 -20.36 -14.08
CA ASP A 44 18.03 -20.08 -13.54
C ASP A 44 18.06 -18.65 -12.94
N ALA A 45 18.17 -18.58 -11.62
CA ALA A 45 18.26 -17.33 -10.86
C ALA A 45 19.71 -16.97 -10.48
N ARG A 46 20.71 -17.47 -11.20
CA ARG A 46 22.12 -17.17 -10.92
C ARG A 46 22.42 -15.67 -10.99
N GLY A 47 22.98 -15.14 -9.91
CA GLY A 47 23.25 -13.70 -9.76
C GLY A 47 21.98 -12.86 -9.46
N LYS A 48 20.83 -13.50 -9.25
CA LYS A 48 19.56 -12.84 -8.93
C LYS A 48 19.17 -13.07 -7.48
N LEU A 49 18.34 -12.16 -6.97
CA LEU A 49 17.67 -12.33 -5.69
C LEU A 49 16.35 -13.07 -5.91
N VAL A 50 16.06 -14.02 -5.04
CA VAL A 50 14.77 -14.71 -4.98
C VAL A 50 14.08 -14.23 -3.73
N ILE A 51 13.04 -13.42 -3.88
CA ILE A 51 12.32 -12.77 -2.79
C ILE A 51 10.83 -13.14 -2.83
N PRO A 52 10.11 -13.07 -1.69
CA PRO A 52 8.67 -13.26 -1.70
C PRO A 52 7.99 -12.14 -2.49
N GLY A 53 6.88 -12.46 -3.13
CA GLY A 53 6.04 -11.48 -3.82
C GLY A 53 5.66 -10.33 -2.88
N GLY A 54 5.70 -9.10 -3.43
CA GLY A 54 5.30 -7.90 -2.71
C GLY A 54 3.82 -7.92 -2.35
N ILE A 55 3.48 -7.34 -1.20
CA ILE A 55 2.11 -7.09 -0.78
C ILE A 55 1.95 -5.58 -0.61
N ASP A 56 1.04 -4.99 -1.36
CA ASP A 56 0.71 -3.56 -1.21
C ASP A 56 -0.63 -3.42 -0.49
N PRO A 57 -0.63 -3.02 0.80
CA PRO A 57 -1.86 -2.93 1.56
C PRO A 57 -2.59 -1.60 1.38
N HIS A 58 -2.20 -0.78 0.41
CA HIS A 58 -2.81 0.53 0.22
C HIS A 58 -2.92 0.92 -1.25
N VAL A 59 -4.04 0.57 -1.86
CA VAL A 59 -4.38 0.93 -3.23
C VAL A 59 -5.83 1.39 -3.34
N HIS A 60 -6.15 2.14 -4.38
CA HIS A 60 -7.48 2.66 -4.68
C HIS A 60 -7.82 2.43 -6.16
N LEU A 61 -8.25 1.19 -6.48
CA LEU A 61 -8.56 0.78 -7.84
C LEU A 61 -10.04 1.04 -8.15
N ASP A 62 -10.30 1.65 -9.31
CA ASP A 62 -11.68 1.98 -9.75
C ASP A 62 -12.49 2.76 -8.70
N MET A 63 -11.79 3.57 -7.90
CA MET A 63 -12.38 4.29 -6.76
C MET A 63 -13.07 5.57 -7.24
N PRO A 64 -14.37 5.79 -6.92
CA PRO A 64 -15.03 7.07 -7.13
C PRO A 64 -14.47 8.10 -6.13
N PHE A 65 -13.91 9.20 -6.63
CA PHE A 65 -13.34 10.23 -5.78
C PHE A 65 -13.36 11.61 -6.45
N MET A 66 -13.76 12.66 -5.72
CA MET A 66 -13.77 14.06 -6.16
C MET A 66 -14.46 14.29 -7.54
N GLY A 67 -15.55 13.58 -7.80
CA GLY A 67 -16.35 13.73 -9.03
C GLY A 67 -15.81 12.98 -10.25
N THR A 68 -14.80 12.12 -10.05
CA THR A 68 -14.24 11.23 -11.08
C THR A 68 -13.93 9.86 -10.50
N PHE A 69 -13.15 9.04 -11.21
CA PHE A 69 -12.67 7.73 -10.75
C PHE A 69 -11.15 7.66 -10.88
N SER A 70 -10.49 6.91 -9.98
CA SER A 70 -9.10 6.54 -10.20
C SER A 70 -8.98 5.82 -11.55
N SER A 71 -7.94 6.14 -12.31
CA SER A 71 -7.83 5.71 -13.70
C SER A 71 -7.50 4.22 -13.86
N ASP A 72 -6.77 3.62 -12.91
CA ASP A 72 -6.59 2.18 -12.87
C ASP A 72 -7.81 1.49 -12.25
N ASN A 73 -8.29 0.47 -12.95
CA ASN A 73 -9.27 -0.49 -12.43
C ASN A 73 -8.55 -1.76 -11.93
N TYR A 74 -9.32 -2.77 -11.52
CA TYR A 74 -8.75 -4.02 -10.99
C TYR A 74 -7.93 -4.79 -12.03
N GLU A 75 -8.29 -4.71 -13.31
CA GLU A 75 -7.53 -5.32 -14.39
C GLU A 75 -6.17 -4.64 -14.55
N THR A 76 -6.16 -3.33 -14.80
CA THR A 76 -4.93 -2.60 -15.12
C THR A 76 -4.04 -2.41 -13.89
N GLY A 77 -4.61 -2.09 -12.73
CA GLY A 77 -3.85 -1.88 -11.50
C GLY A 77 -3.19 -3.15 -10.96
N THR A 78 -3.90 -4.30 -10.99
CA THR A 78 -3.28 -5.57 -10.55
C THR A 78 -2.27 -6.11 -11.56
N LEU A 79 -2.44 -5.80 -12.84
CA LEU A 79 -1.44 -6.10 -13.86
C LEU A 79 -0.17 -5.27 -13.66
N ALA A 80 -0.31 -3.96 -13.47
CA ALA A 80 0.81 -3.07 -13.17
C ALA A 80 1.53 -3.47 -11.86
N ALA A 81 0.77 -3.90 -10.83
CA ALA A 81 1.33 -4.45 -9.60
C ALA A 81 2.26 -5.64 -9.85
N LEU A 82 1.83 -6.60 -10.68
CA LEU A 82 2.64 -7.76 -11.04
C LEU A 82 3.93 -7.37 -11.77
N HIS A 83 3.87 -6.42 -12.71
CA HIS A 83 5.07 -5.91 -13.37
C HIS A 83 6.09 -5.32 -12.39
N GLY A 84 5.61 -4.70 -11.30
CA GLY A 84 6.42 -4.18 -10.21
C GLY A 84 6.76 -5.20 -9.11
N GLY A 85 6.47 -6.50 -9.29
CA GLY A 85 6.77 -7.54 -8.29
C GLY A 85 5.79 -7.61 -7.13
N THR A 86 4.70 -6.86 -7.15
CA THR A 86 3.62 -6.92 -6.15
C THR A 86 2.59 -7.96 -6.59
N THR A 87 2.48 -9.06 -5.85
CA THR A 87 1.60 -10.20 -6.19
C THR A 87 0.23 -10.11 -5.53
N THR A 88 0.12 -9.31 -4.47
CA THR A 88 -1.12 -9.15 -3.70
C THR A 88 -1.36 -7.69 -3.34
N VAL A 89 -2.59 -7.22 -3.50
CA VAL A 89 -3.02 -5.87 -3.12
C VAL A 89 -4.15 -5.94 -2.10
N ILE A 90 -4.25 -4.92 -1.22
CA ILE A 90 -5.42 -4.74 -0.35
C ILE A 90 -6.03 -3.38 -0.66
N ASP A 91 -7.23 -3.38 -1.24
CA ASP A 91 -7.95 -2.17 -1.65
C ASP A 91 -8.97 -1.74 -0.60
N PHE A 92 -9.50 -0.53 -0.71
CA PHE A 92 -10.45 0.07 0.23
C PHE A 92 -11.86 0.09 -0.34
N VAL A 93 -12.74 -0.73 0.25
CA VAL A 93 -14.17 -0.69 0.01
C VAL A 93 -14.76 0.51 0.75
N LEU A 94 -15.32 1.49 0.04
CA LEU A 94 -15.89 2.70 0.62
C LEU A 94 -17.39 2.54 0.92
N GLN A 95 -17.76 2.61 2.20
CA GLN A 95 -19.17 2.74 2.59
C GLN A 95 -19.72 4.06 2.08
N THR A 96 -20.87 4.06 1.45
CA THR A 96 -21.70 5.26 1.27
C THR A 96 -22.44 5.56 2.55
N GLN A 97 -22.40 6.81 3.04
CA GLN A 97 -23.12 7.21 4.26
C GLN A 97 -24.59 6.78 4.21
N GLY A 98 -25.09 6.21 5.31
CA GLY A 98 -26.45 5.68 5.43
C GLY A 98 -26.69 4.35 4.71
N LYS A 99 -25.69 3.72 4.10
CA LYS A 99 -25.76 2.41 3.44
C LYS A 99 -25.05 1.33 4.24
N SER A 100 -25.41 0.08 3.96
CA SER A 100 -24.81 -1.12 4.53
C SER A 100 -23.35 -1.28 4.09
N LEU A 101 -22.53 -1.92 4.94
CA LEU A 101 -21.18 -2.36 4.55
C LEU A 101 -21.24 -3.43 3.46
N TYR A 102 -22.28 -4.26 3.45
CA TYR A 102 -22.48 -5.26 2.41
C TYR A 102 -22.83 -4.64 1.05
N ASP A 103 -23.60 -3.55 1.02
CA ASP A 103 -23.84 -2.83 -0.24
C ASP A 103 -22.53 -2.36 -0.87
N ALA A 104 -21.63 -1.82 -0.04
CA ALA A 104 -20.30 -1.41 -0.49
C ALA A 104 -19.46 -2.62 -0.93
N LEU A 105 -19.39 -3.67 -0.13
CA LEU A 105 -18.65 -4.89 -0.46
C LEU A 105 -19.11 -5.50 -1.78
N ASN A 106 -20.41 -5.64 -1.98
CA ASN A 106 -20.96 -6.19 -3.21
C ASN A 106 -20.60 -5.34 -4.44
N ALA A 107 -20.65 -4.02 -4.30
CA ALA A 107 -20.22 -3.10 -5.37
C ALA A 107 -18.74 -3.27 -5.73
N TRP A 108 -17.85 -3.45 -4.74
CA TRP A 108 -16.42 -3.68 -4.99
C TRP A 108 -16.14 -5.07 -5.55
N ARG A 109 -16.80 -6.11 -5.04
CA ARG A 109 -16.69 -7.46 -5.59
C ARG A 109 -17.14 -7.53 -7.05
N SER A 110 -18.19 -6.84 -7.42
CA SER A 110 -18.64 -6.80 -8.82
C SER A 110 -17.62 -6.19 -9.79
N ARG A 111 -16.69 -5.37 -9.29
CA ARG A 111 -15.59 -4.78 -10.08
C ARG A 111 -14.34 -5.65 -10.08
N SER A 112 -14.06 -6.36 -8.99
CA SER A 112 -12.82 -7.10 -8.78
C SER A 112 -12.91 -8.57 -9.18
N ASP A 113 -14.03 -9.25 -8.82
CA ASP A 113 -14.17 -10.70 -9.01
C ASP A 113 -14.09 -11.06 -10.49
N GLY A 114 -13.14 -11.94 -10.85
CA GLY A 114 -12.87 -12.33 -12.23
C GLY A 114 -12.17 -11.27 -13.09
N ASN A 115 -11.76 -10.13 -12.51
CA ASN A 115 -11.09 -9.06 -13.25
C ASN A 115 -9.62 -8.85 -12.87
N CYS A 116 -9.16 -9.40 -11.76
CA CYS A 116 -7.79 -9.23 -11.28
C CYS A 116 -6.80 -10.16 -11.95
N TYR A 117 -5.59 -9.68 -12.23
CA TYR A 117 -4.42 -10.51 -12.56
C TYR A 117 -3.70 -10.99 -11.30
N GLY A 118 -3.45 -10.09 -10.34
CA GLY A 118 -2.87 -10.37 -9.03
C GLY A 118 -3.92 -10.74 -7.98
N ASP A 119 -3.49 -11.36 -6.87
CA ASP A 119 -4.37 -11.64 -5.74
C ASP A 119 -4.77 -10.35 -5.01
N TYR A 120 -5.94 -10.35 -4.38
CA TYR A 120 -6.47 -9.15 -3.75
C TYR A 120 -7.24 -9.45 -2.47
N SER A 121 -7.35 -8.45 -1.62
CA SER A 121 -8.20 -8.42 -0.43
C SER A 121 -8.76 -7.03 -0.22
N PHE A 122 -9.53 -6.83 0.85
CA PHE A 122 -10.16 -5.55 1.13
C PHE A 122 -9.95 -5.06 2.56
N HIS A 123 -9.80 -3.74 2.71
CA HIS A 123 -10.15 -2.99 3.91
C HIS A 123 -11.58 -2.49 3.77
N MET A 124 -12.33 -2.39 4.88
CA MET A 124 -13.65 -1.78 4.89
C MET A 124 -13.56 -0.36 5.44
N ALA A 125 -13.84 0.64 4.61
CA ALA A 125 -13.91 2.03 5.06
C ALA A 125 -15.29 2.33 5.65
N VAL A 126 -15.31 2.72 6.93
CA VAL A 126 -16.51 3.07 7.67
C VAL A 126 -16.62 4.59 7.72
N THR A 127 -17.63 5.12 7.06
CA THR A 127 -17.91 6.58 6.94
C THR A 127 -19.17 6.97 7.73
N ASP A 128 -19.91 5.98 8.24
CA ASP A 128 -21.08 6.15 9.08
C ASP A 128 -21.21 4.95 10.02
N TYR A 129 -20.92 5.16 11.31
CA TYR A 129 -21.03 4.12 12.32
C TYR A 129 -22.33 4.25 13.11
N ASN A 130 -23.22 3.31 12.86
CA ASN A 130 -24.56 3.25 13.47
C ASN A 130 -24.88 1.82 13.96
N SER A 131 -26.10 1.58 14.43
CA SER A 131 -26.53 0.28 14.96
C SER A 131 -26.46 -0.86 13.94
N GLU A 132 -26.68 -0.58 12.66
CA GLU A 132 -26.62 -1.60 11.59
C GLU A 132 -25.17 -1.89 11.22
N THR A 133 -24.36 -0.86 10.98
CA THR A 133 -22.92 -0.99 10.73
C THR A 133 -22.25 -1.82 11.83
N LYS A 134 -22.61 -1.58 13.09
CA LYS A 134 -22.11 -2.35 14.24
C LYS A 134 -22.34 -3.86 14.09
N LYS A 135 -23.54 -4.28 13.66
CA LYS A 135 -23.88 -5.70 13.47
C LYS A 135 -23.10 -6.34 12.33
N GLU A 136 -22.79 -5.55 11.29
CA GLU A 136 -22.12 -6.02 10.09
C GLU A 136 -20.60 -6.20 10.30
N ILE A 137 -19.96 -5.43 11.21
CA ILE A 137 -18.51 -5.53 11.47
C ILE A 137 -18.10 -6.97 11.80
N ARG A 138 -18.84 -7.65 12.68
CA ARG A 138 -18.53 -9.04 13.04
C ARG A 138 -18.59 -9.96 11.83
N LYS A 139 -19.63 -9.83 11.01
CA LYS A 139 -19.78 -10.63 9.78
C LYS A 139 -18.71 -10.35 8.76
N MET A 140 -18.26 -9.09 8.62
CA MET A 140 -17.11 -8.73 7.76
C MET A 140 -15.86 -9.50 8.19
N VAL A 141 -15.60 -9.62 9.50
CA VAL A 141 -14.45 -10.36 10.02
C VAL A 141 -14.62 -11.87 9.87
N GLU A 142 -15.75 -12.42 10.27
CA GLU A 142 -15.96 -13.87 10.38
C GLU A 142 -16.29 -14.52 9.03
N ASP A 143 -17.15 -13.91 8.23
CA ASP A 143 -17.65 -14.49 6.99
C ASP A 143 -16.81 -14.09 5.79
N GLU A 144 -16.37 -12.81 5.73
CA GLU A 144 -15.68 -12.25 4.56
C GLU A 144 -14.16 -12.21 4.70
N GLY A 145 -13.62 -12.38 5.91
CA GLY A 145 -12.18 -12.27 6.19
C GLY A 145 -11.66 -10.83 6.01
N ILE A 146 -12.55 -9.83 6.14
CA ILE A 146 -12.18 -8.41 6.17
C ILE A 146 -11.91 -8.03 7.62
N THR A 147 -10.64 -8.00 8.00
CA THR A 147 -10.20 -7.85 9.40
C THR A 147 -9.69 -6.46 9.74
N SER A 148 -9.73 -5.52 8.80
CA SER A 148 -9.28 -4.14 8.98
C SER A 148 -10.32 -3.14 8.50
N PHE A 149 -10.56 -2.11 9.32
CA PHE A 149 -11.62 -1.12 9.14
C PHE A 149 -10.98 0.27 9.05
N LYS A 150 -11.14 0.94 7.91
CA LYS A 150 -10.58 2.26 7.64
C LYS A 150 -11.50 3.36 8.15
N THR A 151 -10.90 4.34 8.79
CA THR A 151 -11.56 5.58 9.24
C THR A 151 -10.83 6.80 8.69
N PHE A 152 -11.53 7.92 8.65
CA PHE A 152 -10.99 9.20 8.18
C PHE A 152 -11.24 10.28 9.23
N MET A 153 -10.21 11.06 9.54
CA MET A 153 -10.29 12.26 10.38
C MET A 153 -10.33 13.55 9.54
N ALA A 154 -10.42 13.41 8.23
CA ALA A 154 -10.57 14.47 7.23
C ALA A 154 -11.69 14.13 6.24
N TYR A 155 -11.88 14.98 5.24
CA TYR A 155 -12.97 14.90 4.25
C TYR A 155 -14.35 15.07 4.90
N LYS A 156 -14.51 16.18 5.63
CA LYS A 156 -15.74 16.54 6.37
C LYS A 156 -16.96 16.55 5.46
N GLY A 157 -18.05 15.95 5.92
CA GLY A 157 -19.30 15.82 5.16
C GLY A 157 -19.27 14.73 4.06
N ALA A 158 -18.14 14.01 3.91
CA ALA A 158 -18.01 12.92 2.94
C ALA A 158 -17.55 11.62 3.61
N LEU A 159 -16.31 11.55 4.11
CA LEU A 159 -15.70 10.32 4.65
C LEU A 159 -15.42 10.40 6.15
N MET A 160 -15.29 11.62 6.70
CA MET A 160 -14.90 11.86 8.09
C MET A 160 -15.93 11.33 9.07
N ILE A 161 -15.48 10.59 10.09
CA ILE A 161 -16.24 10.30 11.30
C ILE A 161 -15.61 11.04 12.49
N ASP A 162 -16.44 11.43 13.46
CA ASP A 162 -16.00 12.09 14.68
C ASP A 162 -15.58 11.08 15.77
N ASP A 163 -15.01 11.59 16.86
CA ASP A 163 -14.56 10.75 17.98
C ASP A 163 -15.73 10.00 18.66
N LYS A 164 -16.96 10.56 18.60
CA LYS A 164 -18.17 9.93 19.13
C LYS A 164 -18.54 8.65 18.36
N GLN A 165 -18.22 8.59 17.07
CA GLN A 165 -18.39 7.40 16.24
C GLN A 165 -17.13 6.51 16.28
N MET A 166 -15.94 7.12 16.34
CA MET A 166 -14.65 6.43 16.31
C MET A 166 -14.45 5.50 17.51
N VAL A 167 -14.71 5.99 18.73
CA VAL A 167 -14.48 5.19 19.95
C VAL A 167 -15.32 3.92 19.99
N PRO A 168 -16.66 3.94 19.82
CA PRO A 168 -17.45 2.71 19.83
C PRO A 168 -17.16 1.79 18.64
N LEU A 169 -16.73 2.32 17.47
CA LEU A 169 -16.22 1.52 16.35
C LEU A 169 -14.95 0.76 16.77
N MET A 170 -13.97 1.45 17.38
CA MET A 170 -12.75 0.82 17.88
C MET A 170 -13.02 -0.30 18.87
N GLU A 171 -13.96 -0.09 19.80
CA GLU A 171 -14.36 -1.11 20.78
C GLU A 171 -14.98 -2.34 20.09
N GLU A 172 -15.85 -2.14 19.10
CA GLU A 172 -16.51 -3.26 18.41
C GLU A 172 -15.52 -4.03 17.53
N VAL A 173 -14.65 -3.34 16.80
CA VAL A 173 -13.60 -3.96 15.98
C VAL A 173 -12.64 -4.79 16.85
N LYS A 174 -12.26 -4.27 18.04
CA LYS A 174 -11.45 -5.03 19.01
C LYS A 174 -12.13 -6.32 19.44
N LYS A 175 -13.44 -6.30 19.78
CA LYS A 175 -14.21 -7.49 20.20
C LYS A 175 -14.23 -8.56 19.11
N CYS A 176 -14.19 -8.14 17.84
CA CYS A 176 -14.17 -9.06 16.70
C CYS A 176 -12.75 -9.57 16.35
N GLY A 177 -11.71 -9.04 17.00
CA GLY A 177 -10.31 -9.37 16.70
C GLY A 177 -9.79 -8.72 15.43
N GLY A 178 -10.39 -7.59 15.04
CA GLY A 178 -9.98 -6.78 13.91
C GLY A 178 -9.02 -5.66 14.27
N MET A 179 -8.74 -4.80 13.30
CA MET A 179 -7.86 -3.64 13.40
C MET A 179 -8.54 -2.40 12.82
N VAL A 180 -8.29 -1.24 13.43
CA VAL A 180 -8.74 0.05 12.87
C VAL A 180 -7.56 0.74 12.20
N THR A 181 -7.73 1.11 10.93
CA THR A 181 -6.77 1.91 10.16
C THR A 181 -7.29 3.33 10.00
N VAL A 182 -6.39 4.33 9.90
CA VAL A 182 -6.81 5.74 9.89
C VAL A 182 -6.06 6.59 8.89
N HIS A 183 -6.81 7.41 8.15
CA HIS A 183 -6.30 8.62 7.51
C HIS A 183 -6.30 9.73 8.58
N ALA A 184 -5.13 9.99 9.14
CA ALA A 184 -4.97 10.86 10.31
C ALA A 184 -4.54 12.27 9.89
N THR A 185 -5.48 13.08 9.40
CA THR A 185 -5.26 14.52 9.19
C THR A 185 -6.45 15.31 9.73
N ASN A 186 -6.20 16.51 10.29
CA ASN A 186 -7.23 17.34 10.90
C ASN A 186 -8.08 18.06 9.84
N GLY A 187 -9.24 17.49 9.52
CA GLY A 187 -10.13 17.97 8.48
C GLY A 187 -10.64 19.39 8.70
N ASP A 188 -10.94 19.77 9.95
CA ASP A 188 -11.42 21.12 10.26
C ASP A 188 -10.36 22.20 9.99
N MET A 189 -9.10 21.92 10.36
CA MET A 189 -7.98 22.83 10.04
C MET A 189 -7.73 22.95 8.55
N ILE A 190 -7.79 21.82 7.84
CA ILE A 190 -7.58 21.77 6.39
C ILE A 190 -8.66 22.57 5.67
N ASP A 191 -9.93 22.36 6.00
CA ASP A 191 -11.06 23.09 5.40
C ASP A 191 -10.96 24.59 5.63
N TYR A 192 -10.56 25.00 6.84
CA TYR A 192 -10.32 26.40 7.16
C TYR A 192 -9.20 27.00 6.28
N LEU A 193 -8.07 26.30 6.15
CA LEU A 193 -6.92 26.77 5.38
C LEU A 193 -7.21 26.82 3.88
N ILE A 194 -7.93 25.83 3.35
CA ILE A 194 -8.42 25.85 1.96
C ILE A 194 -9.29 27.09 1.72
N GLY A 195 -10.28 27.32 2.59
CA GLY A 195 -11.17 28.48 2.50
C GLY A 195 -10.40 29.82 2.56
N LYS A 196 -9.44 29.94 3.47
CA LYS A 196 -8.56 31.10 3.60
C LYS A 196 -7.77 31.36 2.32
N HIS A 197 -7.04 30.39 1.80
CA HIS A 197 -6.24 30.57 0.60
C HIS A 197 -7.09 30.93 -0.61
N LYS A 198 -8.25 30.30 -0.77
CA LYS A 198 -9.19 30.63 -1.85
C LYS A 198 -9.70 32.08 -1.75
N SER A 199 -10.03 32.55 -0.55
CA SER A 199 -10.48 33.95 -0.34
C SER A 199 -9.39 34.99 -0.65
N GLU A 200 -8.11 34.57 -0.58
CA GLU A 200 -6.95 35.39 -0.92
C GLU A 200 -6.55 35.26 -2.41
N GLY A 201 -7.32 34.53 -3.24
CA GLY A 201 -7.03 34.31 -4.66
C GLY A 201 -5.84 33.37 -4.93
N LYS A 202 -5.44 32.60 -3.94
CA LYS A 202 -4.30 31.66 -3.97
C LYS A 202 -4.79 30.30 -4.42
N LEU A 203 -4.69 29.97 -5.71
CA LEU A 203 -5.40 28.85 -6.33
C LEU A 203 -4.50 27.79 -7.00
N SER A 204 -3.16 27.98 -7.01
CA SER A 204 -2.23 27.03 -7.62
C SER A 204 -2.05 25.74 -6.77
N PRO A 205 -1.48 24.66 -7.36
CA PRO A 205 -1.21 23.40 -6.63
C PRO A 205 -0.37 23.55 -5.35
N LEU A 206 0.49 24.57 -5.26
CA LEU A 206 1.25 24.90 -4.07
C LEU A 206 0.35 25.06 -2.82
N TYR A 207 -0.84 25.64 -3.00
CA TYR A 207 -1.75 25.89 -1.89
C TYR A 207 -2.49 24.64 -1.41
N HIS A 208 -2.47 23.55 -2.16
CA HIS A 208 -2.84 22.24 -1.66
C HIS A 208 -1.89 21.81 -0.51
N TYR A 209 -0.58 21.89 -0.75
CA TYR A 209 0.44 21.61 0.28
C TYR A 209 0.33 22.56 1.47
N LEU A 210 0.23 23.86 1.21
CA LEU A 210 0.15 24.89 2.27
C LEU A 210 -1.15 24.83 3.09
N SER A 211 -2.21 24.21 2.57
CA SER A 211 -3.45 23.96 3.30
C SER A 211 -3.38 22.75 4.22
N GLN A 212 -2.34 21.94 4.11
CA GLN A 212 -2.14 20.71 4.90
C GLN A 212 -0.76 20.71 5.60
N PRO A 213 -0.44 21.72 6.46
CA PRO A 213 0.83 21.76 7.17
C PRO A 213 0.99 20.51 8.06
N GLU A 214 2.24 20.14 8.39
CA GLU A 214 2.58 18.95 9.19
C GLU A 214 1.72 18.80 10.44
N ILE A 215 1.39 19.91 11.09
CA ILE A 215 0.61 19.90 12.33
C ILE A 215 -0.78 19.27 12.16
N THR A 216 -1.38 19.35 10.95
CA THR A 216 -2.69 18.74 10.69
C THR A 216 -2.62 17.22 10.74
N GLU A 217 -1.51 16.62 10.32
CA GLU A 217 -1.26 15.19 10.40
C GLU A 217 -0.78 14.79 11.80
N SER A 218 0.15 15.54 12.37
CA SER A 218 0.72 15.27 13.70
C SER A 218 -0.35 15.32 14.81
N GLU A 219 -1.22 16.32 14.81
CA GLU A 219 -2.32 16.43 15.79
C GLU A 219 -3.30 15.27 15.67
N ALA A 220 -3.76 14.98 14.45
CA ALA A 220 -4.72 13.92 14.21
C ALA A 220 -4.14 12.54 14.56
N THR A 221 -2.87 12.29 14.22
CA THR A 221 -2.16 11.05 14.60
C THR A 221 -2.06 10.91 16.12
N ASN A 222 -1.74 12.02 16.84
CA ASN A 222 -1.70 12.01 18.30
C ASN A 222 -3.04 11.63 18.90
N ARG A 223 -4.11 12.30 18.46
CA ARG A 223 -5.48 12.05 18.93
C ARG A 223 -5.91 10.61 18.66
N PHE A 224 -5.72 10.11 17.45
CA PHE A 224 -6.02 8.73 17.11
C PHE A 224 -5.24 7.72 17.95
N ALA A 225 -3.93 7.95 18.16
CA ALA A 225 -3.08 7.08 18.95
C ALA A 225 -3.54 7.03 20.43
N ASP A 226 -4.01 8.14 20.99
CA ASP A 226 -4.56 8.17 22.34
C ASP A 226 -5.93 7.47 22.43
N LEU A 227 -6.81 7.59 21.44
CA LEU A 227 -8.05 6.81 21.35
C LEU A 227 -7.78 5.31 21.21
N ALA A 228 -6.79 4.93 20.38
CA ALA A 228 -6.35 3.54 20.24
C ALA A 228 -5.77 2.98 21.56
N TYR A 229 -5.00 3.79 22.28
CA TYR A 229 -4.48 3.42 23.60
C TYR A 229 -5.61 3.24 24.64
N TYR A 230 -6.58 4.15 24.68
CA TYR A 230 -7.74 4.05 25.56
C TYR A 230 -8.58 2.80 25.30
N THR A 231 -8.90 2.51 24.05
CA THR A 231 -9.72 1.36 23.67
C THR A 231 -8.92 0.04 23.69
N GLY A 232 -7.61 0.11 23.53
CA GLY A 232 -6.71 -1.04 23.41
C GLY A 232 -6.92 -1.84 22.11
N VAL A 233 -7.51 -1.23 21.06
CA VAL A 233 -7.66 -1.86 19.75
C VAL A 233 -6.33 -1.88 19.02
N THR A 234 -6.05 -2.93 18.26
CA THR A 234 -4.94 -2.92 17.29
C THR A 234 -5.22 -1.89 16.23
N SER A 235 -4.25 -1.04 15.92
CA SER A 235 -4.44 0.11 15.05
C SER A 235 -3.32 0.27 14.03
N TYR A 236 -3.60 1.01 12.96
CA TYR A 236 -2.67 1.22 11.88
C TYR A 236 -2.82 2.63 11.29
N VAL A 237 -1.75 3.40 11.32
CA VAL A 237 -1.71 4.74 10.71
C VAL A 237 -1.20 4.57 9.29
N VAL A 238 -2.05 4.86 8.30
CA VAL A 238 -1.69 4.74 6.88
C VAL A 238 -0.89 5.95 6.41
N HIS A 239 -0.14 5.80 5.31
CA HIS A 239 0.53 6.87 4.52
C HIS A 239 1.14 8.01 5.36
N MET A 240 1.87 7.70 6.44
CA MET A 240 2.54 8.69 7.29
C MET A 240 3.59 9.46 6.52
N THR A 241 3.62 10.79 6.68
CA THR A 241 4.48 11.67 5.87
C THR A 241 5.49 12.49 6.66
N CYS A 242 5.32 12.68 7.97
CA CYS A 242 6.12 13.64 8.73
C CYS A 242 6.64 13.11 10.07
N GLU A 243 7.72 13.71 10.54
CA GLU A 243 8.36 13.39 11.83
C GLU A 243 7.43 13.55 13.02
N GLY A 244 6.59 14.62 13.01
CA GLY A 244 5.66 14.90 14.10
C GLY A 244 4.68 13.74 14.32
N ALA A 245 4.08 13.20 13.26
CA ALA A 245 3.20 12.05 13.32
C ALA A 245 3.94 10.79 13.79
N LEU A 246 5.14 10.53 13.25
CA LEU A 246 5.98 9.39 13.64
C LEU A 246 6.31 9.40 15.14
N ASN A 247 6.60 10.57 15.72
CA ASN A 247 6.92 10.68 17.14
C ASN A 247 5.73 10.31 18.04
N HIS A 248 4.49 10.59 17.61
CA HIS A 248 3.31 10.17 18.34
C HIS A 248 3.09 8.66 18.28
N VAL A 249 3.34 8.02 17.14
CA VAL A 249 3.30 6.55 17.02
C VAL A 249 4.38 5.91 17.91
N ARG A 250 5.62 6.39 17.88
CA ARG A 250 6.71 5.91 18.75
C ARG A 250 6.33 5.98 20.24
N ARG A 251 5.68 7.07 20.65
CA ARG A 251 5.23 7.28 22.03
C ARG A 251 4.28 6.19 22.51
N VAL A 252 3.32 5.76 21.69
CA VAL A 252 2.37 4.73 22.09
C VAL A 252 2.93 3.33 21.90
N GLN A 253 3.76 3.09 20.91
CA GLN A 253 4.49 1.83 20.73
C GLN A 253 5.39 1.54 21.93
N SER A 254 6.08 2.57 22.49
CA SER A 254 6.90 2.42 23.71
C SER A 254 6.10 2.04 24.96
N ARG A 255 4.78 2.14 24.92
CA ARG A 255 3.85 1.71 25.99
C ARG A 255 3.22 0.34 25.68
N ASN A 256 3.81 -0.45 24.76
CA ASN A 256 3.30 -1.73 24.30
C ASN A 256 1.90 -1.67 23.65
N GLN A 257 1.46 -0.51 23.19
CA GLN A 257 0.24 -0.40 22.39
C GLN A 257 0.52 -0.87 20.96
N LYS A 258 -0.34 -1.73 20.44
CA LYS A 258 -0.26 -2.26 19.07
C LYS A 258 -0.77 -1.24 18.08
N VAL A 259 0.08 -0.27 17.76
CA VAL A 259 -0.13 0.73 16.71
C VAL A 259 0.97 0.53 15.67
N TYR A 260 0.58 0.13 14.47
CA TYR A 260 1.47 0.02 13.33
C TYR A 260 1.44 1.30 12.49
N ALA A 261 2.48 1.50 11.70
CA ALA A 261 2.58 2.65 10.81
C ALA A 261 3.05 2.22 9.42
N GLU A 262 2.51 2.90 8.43
CA GLU A 262 2.86 2.81 7.03
C GLU A 262 3.36 4.16 6.54
N THR A 263 4.36 4.14 5.68
CA THR A 263 4.64 5.26 4.79
C THR A 263 4.53 4.79 3.34
N CYS A 264 4.52 5.71 2.39
CA CYS A 264 4.50 5.35 0.99
C CYS A 264 5.82 5.75 0.32
N ILE A 265 6.16 5.05 -0.78
CA ILE A 265 7.43 5.25 -1.46
C ILE A 265 7.67 6.71 -1.85
N GLN A 266 6.63 7.45 -2.28
CA GLN A 266 6.72 8.85 -2.66
C GLN A 266 7.20 9.76 -1.52
N TYR A 267 6.78 9.49 -0.28
CA TYR A 267 7.17 10.30 0.89
C TYR A 267 8.62 10.07 1.33
N LEU A 268 9.24 9.00 0.88
CA LEU A 268 10.63 8.68 1.15
C LEU A 268 11.60 9.36 0.18
N ILE A 269 11.15 9.77 -1.03
CA ILE A 269 12.04 10.15 -2.12
C ILE A 269 11.64 11.44 -2.85
N LEU A 270 10.38 11.88 -2.77
CA LEU A 270 9.90 13.13 -3.35
C LEU A 270 9.67 14.18 -2.26
N ASP A 271 9.84 15.46 -2.56
CA ASP A 271 9.64 16.56 -1.61
C ASP A 271 8.70 17.64 -2.15
N ALA A 272 8.29 18.55 -1.25
CA ALA A 272 7.28 19.57 -1.50
C ALA A 272 7.67 20.62 -2.55
N SER A 273 8.94 20.72 -2.95
CA SER A 273 9.38 21.65 -4.02
C SER A 273 8.69 21.34 -5.38
N LEU A 274 8.20 20.12 -5.55
CA LEU A 274 7.46 19.72 -6.75
C LEU A 274 6.14 20.49 -6.93
N TYR A 275 5.56 21.02 -5.86
CA TYR A 275 4.34 21.85 -5.94
C TYR A 275 4.59 23.26 -6.45
N GLU A 276 5.85 23.73 -6.51
CA GLU A 276 6.24 25.04 -7.01
C GLU A 276 6.31 25.14 -8.54
N LYS A 277 6.02 24.03 -9.24
CA LYS A 277 6.06 23.92 -10.70
C LYS A 277 4.77 24.36 -11.39
N ASP A 278 4.28 25.55 -11.09
CA ASP A 278 3.00 26.01 -11.63
C ASP A 278 1.92 24.93 -11.61
N PHE A 279 1.09 24.81 -12.64
CA PHE A 279 0.07 23.77 -12.68
C PHE A 279 0.65 22.35 -12.89
N GLU A 280 1.88 22.21 -13.37
CA GLU A 280 2.52 20.88 -13.47
C GLU A 280 2.63 20.21 -12.09
N GLY A 281 2.73 20.99 -10.99
CA GLY A 281 2.67 20.51 -9.62
C GLY A 281 1.44 19.66 -9.29
N ALA A 282 0.36 19.76 -10.08
CA ALA A 282 -0.84 18.94 -9.94
C ALA A 282 -0.57 17.43 -10.09
N LYS A 283 0.48 17.02 -10.81
CA LYS A 283 0.90 15.61 -10.93
C LYS A 283 1.19 14.97 -9.58
N TRP A 284 1.64 15.76 -8.60
CA TRP A 284 2.01 15.31 -7.25
C TRP A 284 0.97 15.68 -6.18
N VAL A 285 -0.17 16.25 -6.56
CA VAL A 285 -1.26 16.52 -5.60
C VAL A 285 -1.88 15.22 -5.13
N MET A 286 -1.65 14.92 -3.84
CA MET A 286 -2.15 13.75 -3.09
C MET A 286 -2.39 14.17 -1.63
N SER A 287 -3.13 13.40 -0.85
CA SER A 287 -3.39 13.69 0.57
C SER A 287 -3.06 12.48 1.44
N PRO A 288 -2.14 12.63 2.42
CA PRO A 288 -1.40 13.86 2.75
C PRO A 288 -0.40 14.28 1.66
N PRO A 289 -0.01 15.57 1.59
CA PRO A 289 0.95 16.04 0.59
C PRO A 289 2.38 15.62 0.90
N LEU A 290 3.25 15.71 -0.10
CA LEU A 290 4.71 15.59 0.08
C LEU A 290 5.21 16.60 1.13
N ARG A 291 6.26 16.21 1.87
CA ARG A 291 6.86 17.00 2.94
C ARG A 291 8.29 17.44 2.58
N GLN A 292 9.01 17.93 3.57
CA GLN A 292 10.39 18.37 3.43
C GLN A 292 11.38 17.20 3.57
N LYS A 293 12.62 17.40 3.13
CA LYS A 293 13.69 16.38 3.22
C LYS A 293 13.97 15.88 4.64
N LYS A 294 13.79 16.74 5.66
CA LYS A 294 13.93 16.34 7.06
C LYS A 294 12.96 15.21 7.44
N ASP A 295 11.73 15.26 6.88
CA ASP A 295 10.72 14.25 7.14
C ASP A 295 11.06 12.92 6.47
N GLN A 296 11.65 12.97 5.27
CA GLN A 296 12.18 11.77 4.60
C GLN A 296 13.22 11.05 5.47
N GLU A 297 14.19 11.79 6.01
CA GLU A 297 15.23 11.21 6.88
C GLU A 297 14.61 10.60 8.16
N SER A 298 13.61 11.25 8.73
CA SER A 298 12.88 10.73 9.90
C SER A 298 12.11 9.44 9.58
N LEU A 299 11.49 9.36 8.40
CA LEU A 299 10.77 8.16 7.94
C LEU A 299 11.73 7.00 7.66
N TRP A 300 12.88 7.24 6.98
CA TRP A 300 13.92 6.22 6.78
C TRP A 300 14.45 5.69 8.12
N ALA A 301 14.71 6.59 9.08
CA ALA A 301 15.10 6.19 10.43
C ALA A 301 13.99 5.38 11.11
N GLY A 302 12.72 5.76 10.93
CA GLY A 302 11.57 5.03 11.45
C GLY A 302 11.44 3.61 10.91
N ILE A 303 11.74 3.40 9.61
CA ILE A 303 11.79 2.07 8.99
C ILE A 303 12.90 1.22 9.63
N ASN A 304 14.10 1.74 9.74
CA ASN A 304 15.22 0.99 10.32
C ASN A 304 15.00 0.64 11.81
N GLN A 305 14.36 1.53 12.56
CA GLN A 305 14.04 1.32 13.98
C GLN A 305 12.81 0.40 14.18
N GLY A 306 12.11 0.02 13.11
CA GLY A 306 10.90 -0.81 13.18
C GLY A 306 9.66 -0.05 13.66
N CYS A 307 9.69 1.29 13.71
CA CYS A 307 8.53 2.11 14.06
C CYS A 307 7.58 2.32 12.88
N VAL A 308 8.10 2.29 11.65
CA VAL A 308 7.34 2.22 10.39
C VAL A 308 7.54 0.81 9.85
N GLN A 309 6.47 0.02 9.81
CA GLN A 309 6.54 -1.40 9.49
C GLN A 309 6.29 -1.72 8.02
N VAL A 310 5.68 -0.80 7.26
CA VAL A 310 5.26 -1.04 5.89
C VAL A 310 5.61 0.15 5.00
N VAL A 311 6.05 -0.16 3.77
CA VAL A 311 6.16 0.81 2.69
C VAL A 311 5.17 0.42 1.60
N ALA A 312 4.08 1.18 1.49
CA ALA A 312 2.99 0.99 0.53
C ALA A 312 3.07 2.00 -0.63
N THR A 313 1.97 2.16 -1.37
CA THR A 313 1.90 3.13 -2.46
C THR A 313 0.86 4.22 -2.26
N ASP A 314 -0.28 3.93 -1.65
CA ASP A 314 -1.48 4.77 -1.75
C ASP A 314 -1.82 5.06 -3.23
N HIS A 315 -1.72 4.00 -4.06
CA HIS A 315 -1.89 4.11 -5.50
C HIS A 315 -3.32 4.51 -5.85
N CYS A 316 -3.46 5.74 -6.33
CA CYS A 316 -4.72 6.35 -6.75
C CYS A 316 -4.45 7.26 -7.96
N PRO A 317 -4.23 6.71 -9.16
CA PRO A 317 -3.85 7.50 -10.32
C PRO A 317 -5.04 8.23 -10.92
N PHE A 318 -4.76 9.40 -11.51
CA PHE A 318 -5.69 10.16 -12.31
C PHE A 318 -4.99 10.62 -13.59
N MET A 319 -5.66 10.51 -14.73
CA MET A 319 -5.17 11.03 -16.01
C MET A 319 -4.89 12.52 -15.90
N TRP A 320 -3.99 13.04 -16.74
CA TRP A 320 -3.69 14.48 -16.74
C TRP A 320 -4.93 15.35 -16.93
N GLU A 321 -5.85 14.97 -17.83
CA GLU A 321 -7.12 15.68 -18.03
C GLU A 321 -8.01 15.68 -16.78
N GLN A 322 -7.95 14.62 -15.94
CA GLN A 322 -8.65 14.62 -14.67
C GLN A 322 -8.00 15.60 -13.67
N LYS A 323 -6.65 15.66 -13.62
CA LYS A 323 -5.95 16.66 -12.80
C LYS A 323 -6.32 18.10 -13.17
N LYS A 324 -6.55 18.38 -14.47
CA LYS A 324 -6.98 19.70 -14.96
C LYS A 324 -8.36 20.13 -14.46
N MET A 325 -9.18 19.26 -13.87
CA MET A 325 -10.42 19.68 -13.20
C MET A 325 -10.16 20.77 -12.14
N GLY A 326 -8.95 20.80 -11.58
CA GLY A 326 -8.51 21.79 -10.59
C GLY A 326 -7.59 22.88 -11.14
N GLU A 327 -7.48 23.10 -12.44
CA GLU A 327 -6.55 24.08 -13.03
C GLU A 327 -6.76 25.51 -12.51
N LYS A 328 -7.99 25.87 -12.20
CA LYS A 328 -8.38 27.19 -11.66
C LYS A 328 -8.65 27.19 -10.15
N ASP A 329 -8.54 26.05 -9.49
CA ASP A 329 -8.84 25.90 -8.06
C ASP A 329 -8.21 24.59 -7.54
N PHE A 330 -7.09 24.70 -6.85
CA PHE A 330 -6.34 23.55 -6.34
C PHE A 330 -7.19 22.56 -5.53
N SER A 331 -8.25 23.04 -4.87
CA SER A 331 -9.13 22.19 -4.07
C SER A 331 -10.00 21.23 -4.90
N LYS A 332 -9.98 21.38 -6.23
CA LYS A 332 -10.67 20.51 -7.21
C LYS A 332 -9.73 19.56 -7.95
N ILE A 333 -8.42 19.63 -7.71
CA ILE A 333 -7.48 18.66 -8.27
C ILE A 333 -7.75 17.31 -7.60
N PRO A 334 -8.12 16.24 -8.33
CA PRO A 334 -8.25 14.91 -7.72
C PRO A 334 -6.95 14.50 -7.05
N ASN A 335 -7.04 14.20 -5.73
CA ASN A 335 -5.87 13.87 -4.93
C ASN A 335 -5.49 12.40 -5.15
N GLY A 336 -4.29 12.14 -5.66
CA GLY A 336 -3.80 10.78 -5.83
C GLY A 336 -2.52 10.71 -6.66
N HIS A 337 -1.83 9.58 -6.56
CA HIS A 337 -0.48 9.38 -7.06
C HIS A 337 -0.31 8.00 -7.70
N PRO A 338 0.31 7.87 -8.89
CA PRO A 338 0.63 6.60 -9.50
C PRO A 338 1.97 6.05 -8.94
N ALA A 339 1.97 4.85 -8.32
CA ALA A 339 3.20 4.30 -7.75
C ALA A 339 3.28 2.76 -7.74
N ILE A 340 2.18 2.03 -7.98
CA ILE A 340 2.10 0.58 -7.71
C ILE A 340 3.16 -0.24 -8.46
N GLU A 341 3.41 0.09 -9.73
CA GLU A 341 4.40 -0.62 -10.55
C GLU A 341 5.84 -0.32 -10.13
N ASN A 342 6.11 0.88 -9.59
CA ASN A 342 7.48 1.31 -9.34
C ASN A 342 7.92 1.13 -7.87
N ARG A 343 7.02 0.74 -6.96
CA ARG A 343 7.27 0.70 -5.51
C ARG A 343 8.53 -0.08 -5.14
N MET A 344 8.62 -1.33 -5.56
CA MET A 344 9.73 -2.21 -5.15
C MET A 344 11.05 -1.78 -5.79
N GLU A 345 11.04 -1.42 -7.06
CA GLU A 345 12.23 -0.99 -7.78
C GLU A 345 12.77 0.35 -7.25
N LEU A 346 11.89 1.31 -6.94
CA LEU A 346 12.25 2.57 -6.29
C LEU A 346 12.83 2.33 -4.89
N LEU A 347 12.16 1.51 -4.08
CA LEU A 347 12.62 1.22 -2.72
C LEU A 347 13.97 0.49 -2.72
N PHE A 348 14.19 -0.43 -3.68
CA PHE A 348 15.47 -1.10 -3.84
C PHE A 348 16.56 -0.12 -4.26
N SER A 349 16.34 0.67 -5.31
CA SER A 349 17.31 1.62 -5.84
C SER A 349 17.65 2.74 -4.84
N GLU A 350 16.63 3.35 -4.21
CA GLU A 350 16.82 4.48 -3.31
C GLU A 350 17.11 4.07 -1.86
N GLY A 351 16.68 2.89 -1.46
CA GLY A 351 16.87 2.35 -0.11
C GLY A 351 18.08 1.43 0.00
N VAL A 352 18.06 0.30 -0.70
CA VAL A 352 19.10 -0.73 -0.59
C VAL A 352 20.41 -0.27 -1.24
N ASN A 353 20.38 0.15 -2.51
CA ASN A 353 21.59 0.55 -3.23
C ASN A 353 22.24 1.78 -2.62
N LYS A 354 21.48 2.66 -1.96
CA LYS A 354 22.02 3.82 -1.23
C LYS A 354 22.40 3.51 0.22
N GLY A 355 22.30 2.25 0.65
CA GLY A 355 22.66 1.81 1.99
C GLY A 355 21.77 2.34 3.11
N ARG A 356 20.56 2.79 2.80
CA ARG A 356 19.59 3.30 3.77
C ARG A 356 18.88 2.17 4.53
N ILE A 357 18.64 1.03 3.87
CA ILE A 357 18.06 -0.18 4.45
C ILE A 357 18.79 -1.43 3.96
N SER A 358 18.72 -2.52 4.70
CA SER A 358 19.25 -3.82 4.29
C SER A 358 18.30 -4.54 3.32
N LEU A 359 18.79 -5.58 2.63
CA LEU A 359 17.97 -6.48 1.80
C LEU A 359 16.85 -7.13 2.62
N ASN A 360 17.16 -7.58 3.86
CA ASN A 360 16.16 -8.17 4.74
C ASN A 360 15.08 -7.15 5.11
N LYS A 361 15.46 -5.90 5.44
CA LYS A 361 14.51 -4.83 5.73
C LYS A 361 13.63 -4.48 4.52
N PHE A 362 14.19 -4.50 3.30
CA PHE A 362 13.43 -4.34 2.07
C PHE A 362 12.31 -5.40 1.96
N VAL A 363 12.63 -6.69 2.14
CA VAL A 363 11.63 -7.77 2.12
C VAL A 363 10.67 -7.66 3.30
N GLU A 364 11.17 -7.29 4.47
CA GLU A 364 10.37 -7.11 5.67
C GLU A 364 9.22 -6.12 5.43
N VAL A 365 9.52 -4.91 4.91
CA VAL A 365 8.52 -3.83 4.79
C VAL A 365 7.64 -3.91 3.55
N THR A 366 8.03 -4.71 2.53
CA THR A 366 7.28 -4.85 1.28
C THR A 366 6.45 -6.13 1.20
N SER A 367 6.80 -7.15 2.00
CA SER A 367 6.22 -8.49 1.87
C SER A 367 5.85 -9.11 3.24
N ALA A 368 6.82 -9.31 4.14
CA ALA A 368 6.59 -10.07 5.36
C ALA A 368 5.71 -9.32 6.38
N ASN A 369 6.00 -8.05 6.65
CA ASN A 369 5.21 -7.26 7.59
C ASN A 369 3.78 -7.02 7.10
N PRO A 370 3.52 -6.62 5.85
CA PRO A 370 2.14 -6.56 5.34
C PRO A 370 1.40 -7.89 5.53
N ALA A 371 2.05 -9.03 5.22
CA ALA A 371 1.43 -10.34 5.41
C ALA A 371 1.10 -10.64 6.88
N ARG A 372 2.00 -10.34 7.80
CA ARG A 372 1.82 -10.56 9.25
C ARG A 372 0.73 -9.66 9.82
N ILE A 373 0.81 -8.35 9.56
CA ILE A 373 -0.12 -7.34 10.08
C ILE A 373 -1.55 -7.62 9.60
N PHE A 374 -1.71 -7.99 8.33
CA PHE A 374 -3.02 -8.17 7.73
C PHE A 374 -3.50 -9.63 7.66
N GLY A 375 -2.87 -10.54 8.41
CA GLY A 375 -3.37 -11.90 8.64
C GLY A 375 -3.25 -12.85 7.45
N MET A 376 -2.24 -12.67 6.60
CA MET A 376 -1.94 -13.52 5.44
C MET A 376 -0.71 -14.42 5.65
N PHE A 377 0.13 -14.12 6.65
CA PHE A 377 1.30 -14.91 6.98
C PHE A 377 0.91 -16.23 7.70
N PRO A 378 1.56 -17.39 7.45
CA PRO A 378 2.69 -17.64 6.54
C PRO A 378 2.28 -18.02 5.10
N ARG A 379 0.99 -17.98 4.76
CA ARG A 379 0.53 -18.31 3.42
C ARG A 379 1.21 -17.42 2.36
N LYS A 380 1.34 -16.12 2.64
CA LYS A 380 1.99 -15.12 1.79
C LYS A 380 3.07 -14.35 2.55
N GLY A 381 3.95 -13.64 1.82
CA GLY A 381 4.97 -12.76 2.38
C GLY A 381 6.22 -13.46 2.89
N CYS A 382 6.41 -14.73 2.57
CA CYS A 382 7.63 -15.49 2.88
C CYS A 382 7.95 -16.52 1.80
N ILE A 383 9.20 -17.03 1.82
CA ILE A 383 9.62 -18.20 1.07
C ILE A 383 9.81 -19.33 2.08
N SER A 384 8.80 -20.19 2.21
CA SER A 384 8.78 -21.32 3.15
C SER A 384 8.01 -22.49 2.55
N VAL A 385 8.38 -23.71 2.92
CA VAL A 385 7.64 -24.89 2.49
C VAL A 385 6.18 -24.80 2.98
N GLY A 386 5.23 -24.98 2.04
CA GLY A 386 3.79 -24.86 2.30
C GLY A 386 3.20 -23.47 2.07
N SER A 387 4.01 -22.44 1.87
CA SER A 387 3.51 -21.11 1.48
C SER A 387 3.10 -21.09 0.01
N ASP A 388 2.18 -20.17 -0.35
CA ASP A 388 1.89 -19.87 -1.75
C ASP A 388 3.20 -19.53 -2.47
N ALA A 389 3.41 -20.07 -3.66
CA ALA A 389 4.59 -19.78 -4.46
C ALA A 389 4.47 -18.43 -5.17
N ASP A 390 4.37 -17.37 -4.37
CA ASP A 390 4.42 -15.97 -4.78
C ASP A 390 5.88 -15.51 -4.67
N ILE A 391 6.59 -15.51 -5.79
CA ILE A 391 8.05 -15.32 -5.79
C ILE A 391 8.43 -14.30 -6.87
N VAL A 392 9.37 -13.43 -6.54
CA VAL A 392 10.00 -12.52 -7.50
C VAL A 392 11.47 -12.92 -7.66
N ILE A 393 11.88 -13.23 -8.90
CA ILE A 393 13.27 -13.26 -9.29
C ILE A 393 13.64 -11.83 -9.67
N PHE A 394 14.43 -11.19 -8.82
CA PHE A 394 14.79 -9.79 -8.91
C PHE A 394 16.23 -9.64 -9.38
N ASP A 395 16.44 -8.90 -10.45
CA ASP A 395 17.78 -8.58 -10.98
C ASP A 395 18.35 -7.34 -10.28
N PRO A 396 19.29 -7.48 -9.34
CA PRO A 396 19.82 -6.35 -8.56
C PRO A 396 20.70 -5.42 -9.39
N ASP A 397 21.19 -5.86 -10.54
CA ASP A 397 22.18 -5.13 -11.35
C ASP A 397 21.57 -4.48 -12.59
N ARG A 398 20.34 -4.83 -12.96
CA ARG A 398 19.68 -4.29 -14.16
C ARG A 398 19.37 -2.81 -14.00
N GLU A 399 19.93 -2.01 -14.88
CA GLU A 399 19.64 -0.58 -14.99
C GLU A 399 18.45 -0.34 -15.92
N HIS A 400 17.59 0.61 -15.57
CA HIS A 400 16.49 1.04 -16.40
C HIS A 400 16.04 2.47 -16.05
N THR A 401 15.20 3.04 -16.90
CA THR A 401 14.64 4.39 -16.70
C THR A 401 13.12 4.30 -16.60
N ILE A 402 12.53 4.91 -15.59
CA ILE A 402 11.09 5.01 -15.48
C ILE A 402 10.54 5.97 -16.53
N SER A 403 9.50 5.56 -17.25
CA SER A 403 8.79 6.41 -18.19
C SER A 403 7.33 6.02 -18.31
N ALA A 404 6.46 7.02 -18.49
CA ALA A 404 5.05 6.82 -18.81
C ALA A 404 4.84 6.06 -20.15
N ALA A 405 5.83 6.10 -21.05
CA ALA A 405 5.77 5.38 -22.32
C ALA A 405 5.94 3.85 -22.17
N THR A 406 6.44 3.37 -21.03
CA THR A 406 6.78 1.96 -20.83
C THR A 406 6.12 1.34 -19.61
N HIS A 407 5.45 2.11 -18.75
CA HIS A 407 4.73 1.57 -17.61
C HIS A 407 3.37 0.96 -18.03
N HIS A 408 2.80 0.12 -17.15
CA HIS A 408 1.53 -0.58 -17.40
C HIS A 408 0.34 0.04 -16.64
N MET A 409 0.60 1.04 -15.78
CA MET A 409 -0.44 1.81 -15.10
C MET A 409 -1.25 2.62 -16.11
N ARG A 410 -2.57 2.70 -15.92
CA ARG A 410 -3.47 3.47 -16.79
C ARG A 410 -3.47 4.95 -16.43
N VAL A 411 -2.33 5.58 -16.63
CA VAL A 411 -2.11 7.02 -16.44
C VAL A 411 -1.14 7.52 -17.52
N ASP A 412 -1.34 8.74 -18.00
CA ASP A 412 -0.62 9.31 -19.15
C ASP A 412 0.63 10.12 -18.79
N TYR A 413 1.07 10.04 -17.53
CA TYR A 413 2.34 10.59 -17.03
C TYR A 413 2.92 9.70 -15.94
N SER A 414 4.22 9.86 -15.68
CA SER A 414 4.86 9.27 -14.51
C SER A 414 5.27 10.37 -13.53
N ALA A 415 5.02 10.13 -12.24
CA ALA A 415 5.51 11.00 -11.18
C ALA A 415 7.04 10.91 -11.00
N TYR A 416 7.65 9.88 -11.58
CA TYR A 416 9.08 9.56 -11.54
C TYR A 416 9.72 9.59 -12.94
N GLU A 417 9.13 10.31 -13.89
CA GLU A 417 9.59 10.36 -15.28
C GLU A 417 11.09 10.67 -15.37
N GLY A 418 11.82 9.85 -16.12
CA GLY A 418 13.26 10.01 -16.33
C GLY A 418 14.15 9.53 -15.18
N TRP A 419 13.60 8.99 -14.08
CA TRP A 419 14.43 8.44 -13.00
C TRP A 419 15.15 7.18 -13.46
N LYS A 420 16.48 7.18 -13.27
CA LYS A 420 17.35 6.04 -13.55
C LYS A 420 17.46 5.18 -12.29
N LEU A 421 17.06 3.94 -12.39
CA LEU A 421 17.08 2.98 -11.30
C LEU A 421 18.06 1.86 -11.59
N LYS A 422 18.55 1.23 -10.52
CA LYS A 422 19.30 -0.03 -10.56
C LYS A 422 18.58 -1.04 -9.68
N GLY A 423 18.20 -2.16 -10.28
CA GLY A 423 17.39 -3.22 -9.71
C GLY A 423 16.02 -3.31 -10.35
N LYS A 424 15.64 -4.49 -10.88
CA LYS A 424 14.38 -4.69 -11.59
C LYS A 424 13.75 -6.05 -11.31
N CYS A 425 12.42 -6.08 -11.17
CA CYS A 425 11.65 -7.32 -11.17
C CYS A 425 11.75 -7.98 -12.55
N GLN A 426 12.39 -9.14 -12.65
CA GLN A 426 12.56 -9.85 -13.91
C GLN A 426 11.46 -10.88 -14.14
N THR A 427 11.30 -11.82 -13.21
CA THR A 427 10.27 -12.86 -13.30
C THR A 427 9.43 -12.83 -12.04
N VAL A 428 8.12 -12.81 -12.20
CA VAL A 428 7.16 -12.80 -11.09
C VAL A 428 6.28 -14.05 -11.18
N LEU A 429 6.29 -14.83 -10.11
CA LEU A 429 5.42 -16.00 -9.95
C LEU A 429 4.27 -15.65 -9.01
N LEU A 430 3.08 -16.06 -9.37
CA LEU A 430 1.87 -15.98 -8.55
C LEU A 430 1.28 -17.37 -8.39
N ARG A 431 1.24 -17.86 -7.18
CA ARG A 431 0.76 -19.22 -6.86
C ARG A 431 1.31 -20.26 -7.84
N GLY A 432 2.65 -20.30 -7.94
CA GLY A 432 3.37 -21.31 -8.72
C GLY A 432 3.24 -21.21 -10.25
N LYS A 433 2.67 -20.13 -10.78
CA LYS A 433 2.70 -19.82 -12.21
C LYS A 433 3.54 -18.59 -12.49
N VAL A 434 4.33 -18.63 -13.53
CA VAL A 434 4.98 -17.44 -14.07
C VAL A 434 3.88 -16.49 -14.54
N ALA A 435 3.76 -15.35 -13.86
CA ALA A 435 2.77 -14.31 -14.16
C ALA A 435 3.32 -13.28 -15.14
N VAL A 436 4.56 -12.85 -14.88
CA VAL A 436 5.32 -11.91 -15.73
C VAL A 436 6.73 -12.45 -15.90
N ASP A 437 7.26 -12.44 -17.11
CA ASP A 437 8.65 -12.78 -17.40
C ASP A 437 9.24 -11.78 -18.37
N ASP A 438 10.23 -11.04 -17.92
CA ASP A 438 10.91 -9.94 -18.65
C ASP A 438 9.91 -8.99 -19.34
N GLY A 439 8.88 -8.58 -18.61
CA GLY A 439 7.83 -7.69 -19.08
C GLY A 439 6.70 -8.37 -19.87
N ASN A 440 6.79 -9.68 -20.13
CA ASN A 440 5.76 -10.41 -20.86
C ASN A 440 4.78 -11.09 -19.88
N VAL A 441 3.50 -10.77 -19.99
CA VAL A 441 2.43 -11.36 -19.18
C VAL A 441 2.12 -12.77 -19.67
N GLN A 442 2.09 -13.76 -18.75
CA GLN A 442 1.88 -15.17 -19.07
C GLN A 442 0.62 -15.77 -18.40
N ILE A 443 -0.08 -14.99 -17.61
CA ILE A 443 -1.39 -15.37 -17.04
C ILE A 443 -2.50 -14.54 -17.68
N HIS A 444 -3.74 -14.93 -17.45
CA HIS A 444 -4.90 -14.25 -18.01
C HIS A 444 -5.64 -13.42 -16.93
N LYS A 445 -6.42 -12.47 -17.37
CA LYS A 445 -7.38 -11.75 -16.54
C LYS A 445 -8.28 -12.72 -15.78
N GLY A 446 -8.49 -12.46 -14.49
CA GLY A 446 -9.27 -13.34 -13.62
C GLY A 446 -8.45 -14.47 -12.99
N TYR A 447 -7.12 -14.51 -13.19
CA TYR A 447 -6.26 -15.47 -12.49
C TYR A 447 -6.12 -15.12 -10.99
N GLY A 448 -6.13 -13.84 -10.65
CA GLY A 448 -6.09 -13.35 -9.27
C GLY A 448 -7.29 -13.80 -8.44
N GLN A 449 -7.04 -14.11 -7.16
CA GLN A 449 -8.05 -14.61 -6.23
C GLN A 449 -8.26 -13.63 -5.07
N TYR A 450 -9.50 -13.59 -4.57
CA TYR A 450 -9.80 -12.92 -3.32
C TYR A 450 -9.19 -13.70 -2.14
N ILE A 451 -8.40 -13.02 -1.30
CA ILE A 451 -7.77 -13.61 -0.12
C ILE A 451 -8.55 -13.21 1.12
N LYS A 452 -9.27 -14.18 1.71
CA LYS A 452 -9.81 -14.03 3.06
C LYS A 452 -8.65 -14.01 4.04
N ARG A 453 -8.62 -12.99 4.89
CA ARG A 453 -7.56 -12.79 5.87
C ARG A 453 -7.93 -13.37 7.22
N ASN A 454 -6.93 -13.83 7.96
CA ASN A 454 -7.10 -14.26 9.34
C ASN A 454 -7.25 -13.04 10.27
N LYS A 455 -7.77 -13.27 11.48
CA LYS A 455 -7.80 -12.24 12.52
C LYS A 455 -6.39 -11.72 12.78
N VAL A 456 -6.31 -10.45 13.14
CA VAL A 456 -5.04 -9.77 13.37
C VAL A 456 -4.26 -10.47 14.49
N SER A 457 -3.06 -10.92 14.18
CA SER A 457 -2.09 -11.42 15.15
C SER A 457 -0.99 -10.40 15.32
N PRO A 458 -0.56 -10.09 16.56
CA PRO A 458 0.52 -9.14 16.77
C PRO A 458 1.81 -9.60 16.09
N ILE A 459 2.58 -8.68 15.51
CA ILE A 459 4.00 -8.88 15.28
C ILE A 459 4.66 -8.79 16.65
N ASN A 460 5.36 -9.83 17.08
CA ASN A 460 6.15 -9.85 18.34
C ASN A 460 7.43 -9.09 18.10
#